data_13c0be5ebc301bc0e49f015e5739ce9d
#
_entry.id   13c0be5ebc301bc0e49f015e5739ce9d
#
_cell.length_a   1.000
_cell.length_b   1.000
_cell.length_c   1.000
_cell.angle_alpha   90.00
_cell.angle_beta   90.00
_cell.angle_gamma   90.00
#
_symmetry.space_group_name_H-M   'P 1'
#
loop_
_entity.id
_entity.type
_entity.pdbx_description
1 polymer ?
#
loop_
_entity_poly.entity_id
_entity_poly.type
_entity_poly.pdbx_seq_one_letter_code
_entity_poly.pdbx_strand_id
1 'polypeptide(L)'
;MAKQKFERTKPHVNIGTIGHVDHGKTTLTAAITKWLSLQGKAQFEAYDAIDKAPEEKERGITINTAHVEYQTDARHYAHVDCPGHADYIKNMITGAAQMDGAILVIAASDGPMAQTREHILLARQVGVPAIVVFLNKCDQVDDPELLELVEMEVRELLSKYEFPGDDIPIIKGSALNALTCEGGVDDPDYACIKELMDAVDSYIPTPERKADLPFLMPVEDVFTITGRGTVATGRVERGQVNMGDKVQIVGLMDDPRETTITGIEMFRKLLDYAEAGDNIGALLRGIDKKDVERDQVLCKPNSIHPHTKFKGQVYVLSKDEGGRHTPFFNNYRPQFYFRTTDVTGVITLPEGTEMCMPGDNVDMNVELITPIAIEKGLRFAIREGGRTVGSGVVIDIKE
;
A
#
# COMPACT_ATOMS: atom_id res chain seq x y z
N MET A 1 -28.00 -4.88 16.82
CA MET A 1 -27.07 -4.48 17.90
C MET A 1 -26.51 -3.12 17.54
N ALA A 2 -26.34 -2.21 18.52
CA ALA A 2 -25.66 -0.95 18.27
C ALA A 2 -24.19 -1.23 17.92
N LYS A 3 -23.65 -0.59 16.88
CA LYS A 3 -22.22 -0.71 16.55
C LYS A 3 -21.38 -0.11 17.67
N GLN A 4 -20.26 -0.76 17.98
CA GLN A 4 -19.29 -0.24 18.95
C GLN A 4 -18.64 1.04 18.41
N LYS A 5 -18.27 1.93 19.33
CA LYS A 5 -17.48 3.11 19.02
C LYS A 5 -15.99 2.76 19.06
N PHE A 6 -15.21 3.27 18.11
CA PHE A 6 -13.76 3.11 18.13
C PHE A 6 -13.15 4.02 19.20
N GLU A 7 -12.26 3.46 20.03
CA GLU A 7 -11.54 4.21 21.06
C GLU A 7 -10.06 4.29 20.68
N ARG A 8 -9.51 5.50 20.59
CA ARG A 8 -8.11 5.77 20.28
C ARG A 8 -7.26 5.70 21.55
N THR A 9 -6.89 4.49 21.96
CA THR A 9 -6.09 4.27 23.20
C THR A 9 -4.59 4.09 22.92
N LYS A 10 -4.21 3.80 21.67
CA LYS A 10 -2.83 3.52 21.26
C LYS A 10 -2.50 4.23 19.96
N PRO A 11 -1.20 4.51 19.68
CA PRO A 11 -0.79 4.98 18.35
C PRO A 11 -1.25 4.01 17.27
N HIS A 12 -1.83 4.56 16.20
CA HIS A 12 -2.28 3.78 15.05
C HIS A 12 -1.20 3.75 13.97
N VAL A 13 -0.88 2.55 13.47
CA VAL A 13 0.14 2.32 12.43
C VAL A 13 -0.44 1.42 11.35
N ASN A 14 -0.25 1.81 10.10
CA ASN A 14 -0.62 0.99 8.95
C ASN A 14 0.61 0.19 8.51
N ILE A 15 0.52 -1.12 8.55
CA ILE A 15 1.56 -2.00 8.00
C ILE A 15 0.95 -2.91 6.94
N GLY A 16 1.79 -3.59 6.19
CA GLY A 16 1.28 -4.60 5.27
C GLY A 16 2.34 -5.58 4.84
N THR A 17 1.88 -6.70 4.31
CA THR A 17 2.72 -7.75 3.74
C THR A 17 2.95 -7.52 2.27
N ILE A 18 4.22 -7.54 1.85
CA ILE A 18 4.68 -7.47 0.46
C ILE A 18 5.62 -8.63 0.15
N GLY A 19 5.82 -8.96 -1.11
CA GLY A 19 6.70 -10.04 -1.53
C GLY A 19 6.11 -10.88 -2.65
N HIS A 20 6.86 -11.87 -3.12
CA HIS A 20 6.49 -12.70 -4.26
C HIS A 20 5.20 -13.51 -4.01
N VAL A 21 4.54 -13.95 -5.08
CA VAL A 21 3.45 -14.93 -4.99
C VAL A 21 3.97 -16.23 -4.33
N ASP A 22 3.11 -16.92 -3.58
CA ASP A 22 3.42 -18.18 -2.86
C ASP A 22 4.51 -18.10 -1.78
N HIS A 23 5.05 -16.93 -1.44
CA HIS A 23 5.96 -16.75 -0.32
C HIS A 23 5.27 -16.77 1.06
N GLY A 24 3.92 -16.84 1.10
CA GLY A 24 3.13 -17.05 2.32
C GLY A 24 2.72 -15.76 3.06
N LYS A 25 2.51 -14.66 2.34
CA LYS A 25 2.03 -13.39 2.90
C LYS A 25 0.73 -13.52 3.67
N THR A 26 -0.31 -14.03 3.01
CA THR A 26 -1.65 -14.24 3.61
C THR A 26 -1.60 -15.27 4.75
N THR A 27 -0.77 -16.32 4.63
CA THR A 27 -0.53 -17.29 5.71
C THR A 27 0.08 -16.61 6.94
N LEU A 28 1.05 -15.72 6.73
CA LEU A 28 1.67 -14.95 7.81
C LEU A 28 0.67 -14.01 8.47
N THR A 29 -0.14 -13.30 7.69
CA THR A 29 -1.20 -12.42 8.18
C THR A 29 -2.20 -13.20 9.05
N ALA A 30 -2.63 -14.39 8.59
CA ALA A 30 -3.50 -15.26 9.38
C ALA A 30 -2.82 -15.76 10.68
N ALA A 31 -1.53 -16.12 10.62
CA ALA A 31 -0.76 -16.57 11.80
C ALA A 31 -0.62 -15.45 12.87
N ILE A 32 -0.37 -14.20 12.42
CA ILE A 32 -0.32 -13.03 13.31
C ILE A 32 -1.67 -12.84 14.02
N THR A 33 -2.77 -12.84 13.27
CA THR A 33 -4.11 -12.67 13.87
C THR A 33 -4.46 -13.80 14.82
N LYS A 34 -4.06 -15.05 14.51
CA LYS A 34 -4.26 -16.21 15.36
C LYS A 34 -3.54 -16.06 16.70
N TRP A 35 -2.23 -15.81 16.66
CA TRP A 35 -1.43 -15.63 17.87
C TRP A 35 -1.91 -14.49 18.77
N LEU A 36 -2.25 -13.33 18.16
CA LEU A 36 -2.79 -12.18 18.91
C LEU A 36 -4.21 -12.43 19.43
N SER A 37 -5.00 -13.27 18.75
CA SER A 37 -6.35 -13.63 19.24
C SER A 37 -6.31 -14.45 20.51
N LEU A 38 -5.29 -15.31 20.72
CA LEU A 38 -5.07 -16.04 21.96
C LEU A 38 -4.85 -15.10 23.16
N GLN A 39 -4.42 -13.86 22.89
CA GLN A 39 -4.18 -12.82 23.88
C GLN A 39 -5.35 -11.83 24.00
N GLY A 40 -6.44 -12.02 23.23
CA GLY A 40 -7.56 -11.08 23.18
C GLY A 40 -7.22 -9.74 22.47
N LYS A 41 -6.16 -9.71 21.67
CA LYS A 41 -5.63 -8.52 20.99
C LYS A 41 -6.00 -8.43 19.52
N ALA A 42 -6.65 -9.47 18.97
CA ALA A 42 -7.17 -9.54 17.61
C ALA A 42 -8.43 -10.40 17.55
N GLN A 43 -9.17 -10.26 16.45
CA GLN A 43 -10.08 -11.30 16.00
C GLN A 43 -9.30 -12.21 15.05
N PHE A 44 -9.33 -13.52 15.25
CA PHE A 44 -8.68 -14.45 14.33
C PHE A 44 -9.36 -14.37 12.95
N GLU A 45 -8.58 -14.07 11.93
CA GLU A 45 -8.99 -14.11 10.53
C GLU A 45 -8.29 -15.28 9.84
N ALA A 46 -9.07 -16.31 9.50
CA ALA A 46 -8.55 -17.48 8.80
C ALA A 46 -8.11 -17.11 7.37
N TYR A 47 -7.24 -17.89 6.75
CA TYR A 47 -6.77 -17.68 5.38
C TYR A 47 -7.93 -17.39 4.41
N ASP A 48 -8.97 -18.25 4.40
CA ASP A 48 -10.15 -18.11 3.55
C ASP A 48 -11.05 -16.89 3.90
N ALA A 49 -10.83 -16.29 5.06
CA ALA A 49 -11.54 -15.08 5.48
C ALA A 49 -10.78 -13.81 5.05
N ILE A 50 -9.48 -13.91 4.79
CA ILE A 50 -8.65 -12.85 4.22
C ILE A 50 -8.85 -12.84 2.70
N ASP A 51 -8.58 -13.94 2.00
CA ASP A 51 -8.83 -14.12 0.57
C ASP A 51 -10.29 -14.54 0.34
N LYS A 52 -11.18 -13.57 0.18
CA LYS A 52 -12.65 -13.77 0.20
C LYS A 52 -13.25 -14.01 -1.18
N ALA A 53 -12.65 -13.43 -2.22
CA ALA A 53 -13.22 -13.50 -3.56
C ALA A 53 -13.23 -14.96 -4.09
N PRO A 54 -14.28 -15.39 -4.80
CA PRO A 54 -14.32 -16.72 -5.40
C PRO A 54 -13.10 -17.03 -6.26
N GLU A 55 -12.62 -16.04 -7.03
CA GLU A 55 -11.44 -16.16 -7.90
C GLU A 55 -10.13 -16.31 -7.10
N GLU A 56 -10.02 -15.67 -5.94
CA GLU A 56 -8.88 -15.81 -5.02
C GLU A 56 -8.80 -17.25 -4.49
N LYS A 57 -9.95 -17.80 -4.08
CA LYS A 57 -10.05 -19.16 -3.58
C LYS A 57 -9.78 -20.22 -4.64
N GLU A 58 -10.28 -20.00 -5.86
CA GLU A 58 -10.08 -20.91 -6.99
C GLU A 58 -8.63 -20.96 -7.44
N ARG A 59 -7.94 -19.81 -7.46
CA ARG A 59 -6.56 -19.69 -7.91
C ARG A 59 -5.53 -19.86 -6.79
N GLY A 60 -5.94 -19.77 -5.52
CA GLY A 60 -5.04 -19.79 -4.37
C GLY A 60 -4.10 -18.58 -4.29
N ILE A 61 -4.49 -17.43 -4.85
CA ILE A 61 -3.67 -16.20 -4.89
C ILE A 61 -4.52 -15.01 -4.45
N THR A 62 -3.90 -14.08 -3.72
CA THR A 62 -4.51 -12.80 -3.37
C THR A 62 -4.59 -11.89 -4.60
N ILE A 63 -5.78 -11.38 -4.89
CA ILE A 63 -6.06 -10.47 -6.02
C ILE A 63 -6.27 -9.05 -5.50
N ASN A 64 -7.12 -8.89 -4.49
CA ASN A 64 -7.44 -7.61 -3.89
C ASN A 64 -6.69 -7.44 -2.57
N THR A 65 -6.44 -6.18 -2.18
CA THR A 65 -5.92 -5.89 -0.84
C THR A 65 -6.96 -6.26 0.21
N ALA A 66 -6.53 -6.99 1.25
CA ALA A 66 -7.35 -7.28 2.40
C ALA A 66 -6.87 -6.48 3.61
N HIS A 67 -7.80 -5.97 4.41
CA HIS A 67 -7.49 -5.21 5.62
C HIS A 67 -7.88 -5.99 6.86
N VAL A 68 -6.93 -6.17 7.76
CA VAL A 68 -7.10 -6.86 9.06
C VAL A 68 -6.73 -5.90 10.19
N GLU A 69 -7.45 -5.99 11.31
CA GLU A 69 -7.23 -5.18 12.52
C GLU A 69 -6.64 -6.03 13.63
N TYR A 70 -5.60 -5.54 14.28
CA TYR A 70 -5.09 -6.11 15.53
C TYR A 70 -4.28 -5.10 16.34
N GLN A 71 -3.90 -5.47 17.55
CA GLN A 71 -3.09 -4.62 18.41
C GLN A 71 -2.02 -5.43 19.17
N THR A 72 -0.92 -4.76 19.48
CA THR A 72 0.06 -5.19 20.47
C THR A 72 -0.16 -4.42 21.77
N ASP A 73 0.71 -4.56 22.75
CA ASP A 73 0.66 -3.74 23.96
C ASP A 73 1.00 -2.27 23.67
N ALA A 74 1.85 -2.04 22.65
CA ALA A 74 2.36 -0.72 22.28
C ALA A 74 1.45 0.02 21.28
N ARG A 75 0.86 -0.69 20.29
CA ARG A 75 0.27 -0.08 19.10
C ARG A 75 -1.01 -0.77 18.65
N HIS A 76 -1.81 -0.01 17.91
CA HIS A 76 -2.96 -0.50 17.13
C HIS A 76 -2.58 -0.55 15.64
N TYR A 77 -2.84 -1.66 14.98
CA TYR A 77 -2.44 -1.89 13.59
C TYR A 77 -3.64 -2.08 12.66
N ALA A 78 -3.60 -1.37 11.53
CA ALA A 78 -4.29 -1.78 10.32
C ALA A 78 -3.27 -2.50 9.43
N HIS A 79 -3.53 -3.76 9.12
CA HIS A 79 -2.65 -4.58 8.29
C HIS A 79 -3.27 -4.77 6.91
N VAL A 80 -2.52 -4.42 5.87
CA VAL A 80 -2.90 -4.55 4.47
C VAL A 80 -2.19 -5.76 3.89
N ASP A 81 -2.94 -6.82 3.59
CA ASP A 81 -2.39 -7.96 2.85
C ASP A 81 -2.41 -7.66 1.36
N CYS A 82 -1.24 -7.61 0.73
CA CYS A 82 -1.07 -7.22 -0.67
C CYS A 82 -0.94 -8.43 -1.59
N PRO A 83 -1.50 -8.35 -2.82
CA PRO A 83 -1.28 -9.38 -3.83
C PRO A 83 0.21 -9.50 -4.18
N GLY A 84 0.64 -10.73 -4.49
CA GLY A 84 2.02 -11.02 -4.90
C GLY A 84 2.21 -11.15 -6.41
N HIS A 85 1.14 -11.36 -7.17
CA HIS A 85 1.21 -11.63 -8.59
C HIS A 85 1.34 -10.34 -9.43
N ALA A 86 2.15 -10.38 -10.49
CA ALA A 86 2.43 -9.21 -11.34
C ALA A 86 1.20 -8.60 -12.00
N ASP A 87 0.15 -9.39 -12.30
CA ASP A 87 -1.08 -8.90 -12.90
C ASP A 87 -1.86 -7.96 -11.97
N TYR A 88 -1.64 -8.04 -10.65
CA TYR A 88 -2.36 -7.26 -9.64
C TYR A 88 -1.52 -6.16 -9.01
N ILE A 89 -0.46 -5.74 -9.71
CA ILE A 89 0.49 -4.74 -9.22
C ILE A 89 -0.18 -3.40 -8.90
N LYS A 90 -1.26 -3.02 -9.59
CA LYS A 90 -2.05 -1.82 -9.25
C LYS A 90 -2.60 -1.92 -7.82
N ASN A 91 -3.14 -3.06 -7.44
CA ASN A 91 -3.65 -3.28 -6.08
C ASN A 91 -2.52 -3.29 -5.06
N MET A 92 -1.35 -3.84 -5.41
CA MET A 92 -0.14 -3.79 -4.58
C MET A 92 0.32 -2.35 -4.36
N ILE A 93 0.41 -1.52 -5.41
CA ILE A 93 0.80 -0.11 -5.31
C ILE A 93 -0.19 0.65 -4.42
N THR A 94 -1.49 0.45 -4.63
CA THR A 94 -2.54 1.06 -3.80
C THR A 94 -2.41 0.67 -2.33
N GLY A 95 -2.16 -0.61 -2.04
CA GLY A 95 -1.94 -1.10 -0.68
C GLY A 95 -0.67 -0.52 -0.07
N ALA A 96 0.46 -0.56 -0.80
CA ALA A 96 1.73 -0.04 -0.32
C ALA A 96 1.71 1.47 -0.04
N ALA A 97 0.97 2.24 -0.81
CA ALA A 97 0.80 3.69 -0.59
C ALA A 97 0.12 4.03 0.75
N GLN A 98 -0.56 3.06 1.36
CA GLN A 98 -1.21 3.23 2.65
C GLN A 98 -0.31 2.89 3.84
N MET A 99 0.84 2.24 3.62
CA MET A 99 1.67 1.68 4.68
C MET A 99 2.56 2.74 5.33
N ASP A 100 2.65 2.67 6.65
CA ASP A 100 3.64 3.37 7.47
C ASP A 100 4.90 2.50 7.68
N GLY A 101 4.83 1.23 7.31
CA GLY A 101 5.90 0.26 7.28
C GLY A 101 5.45 -1.03 6.60
N ALA A 102 6.37 -1.85 6.11
CA ALA A 102 6.06 -3.09 5.44
C ALA A 102 6.77 -4.29 6.07
N ILE A 103 6.13 -5.47 5.96
CA ILE A 103 6.74 -6.77 6.23
C ILE A 103 7.02 -7.42 4.87
N LEU A 104 8.29 -7.54 4.53
CA LEU A 104 8.73 -8.23 3.31
C LEU A 104 8.83 -9.74 3.59
N VAL A 105 7.96 -10.50 2.94
CA VAL A 105 7.91 -11.96 3.12
C VAL A 105 8.66 -12.64 1.98
N ILE A 106 9.66 -13.45 2.34
CA ILE A 106 10.51 -14.19 1.39
C ILE A 106 10.53 -15.65 1.82
N ALA A 107 10.26 -16.57 0.91
CA ALA A 107 10.45 -18.00 1.18
C ALA A 107 11.95 -18.33 1.21
N ALA A 108 12.41 -18.96 2.28
CA ALA A 108 13.82 -19.33 2.46
C ALA A 108 14.31 -20.33 1.38
N SER A 109 13.40 -21.17 0.86
CA SER A 109 13.69 -22.12 -0.22
C SER A 109 13.96 -21.46 -1.57
N ASP A 110 13.37 -20.28 -1.81
CA ASP A 110 13.35 -19.66 -3.14
C ASP A 110 14.23 -18.40 -3.21
N GLY A 111 14.46 -17.75 -2.06
CA GLY A 111 15.17 -16.47 -1.99
C GLY A 111 14.40 -15.31 -2.64
N PRO A 112 15.07 -14.16 -2.89
CA PRO A 112 14.44 -13.01 -3.53
C PRO A 112 14.16 -13.25 -5.02
N MET A 113 12.88 -13.22 -5.40
CA MET A 113 12.41 -13.44 -6.77
C MET A 113 12.07 -12.12 -7.50
N ALA A 114 11.57 -12.21 -8.73
CA ALA A 114 11.30 -11.03 -9.58
C ALA A 114 10.31 -10.05 -8.94
N GLN A 115 9.17 -10.54 -8.41
CA GLN A 115 8.19 -9.68 -7.75
C GLN A 115 8.70 -9.15 -6.40
N THR A 116 9.60 -9.86 -5.71
CA THR A 116 10.25 -9.34 -4.49
C THR A 116 10.99 -8.05 -4.80
N ARG A 117 11.77 -8.04 -5.87
CA ARG A 117 12.52 -6.87 -6.35
C ARG A 117 11.59 -5.72 -6.74
N GLU A 118 10.54 -6.02 -7.50
CA GLU A 118 9.55 -5.03 -7.91
C GLU A 118 8.79 -4.44 -6.71
N HIS A 119 8.41 -5.26 -5.73
CA HIS A 119 7.70 -4.80 -4.54
C HIS A 119 8.56 -3.89 -3.64
N ILE A 120 9.87 -4.20 -3.48
CA ILE A 120 10.80 -3.33 -2.74
C ILE A 120 10.94 -1.99 -3.45
N LEU A 121 11.13 -2.00 -4.77
CA LEU A 121 11.21 -0.80 -5.60
C LEU A 121 9.95 0.06 -5.45
N LEU A 122 8.78 -0.54 -5.60
CA LEU A 122 7.50 0.16 -5.51
C LEU A 122 7.25 0.70 -4.09
N ALA A 123 7.55 -0.08 -3.05
CA ALA A 123 7.46 0.39 -1.66
C ALA A 123 8.33 1.64 -1.44
N ARG A 124 9.56 1.65 -1.99
CA ARG A 124 10.44 2.82 -1.94
C ARG A 124 9.83 4.02 -2.67
N GLN A 125 9.25 3.81 -3.85
CA GLN A 125 8.66 4.86 -4.68
C GLN A 125 7.42 5.49 -4.04
N VAL A 126 6.52 4.68 -3.46
CA VAL A 126 5.33 5.22 -2.76
C VAL A 126 5.67 5.80 -1.40
N GLY A 127 6.91 5.65 -0.93
CA GLY A 127 7.43 6.29 0.27
C GLY A 127 7.23 5.49 1.55
N VAL A 128 7.16 4.16 1.49
CA VAL A 128 7.20 3.30 2.69
C VAL A 128 8.52 3.56 3.44
N PRO A 129 8.47 4.05 4.69
CA PRO A 129 9.67 4.53 5.36
C PRO A 129 10.58 3.44 5.91
N ALA A 130 10.01 2.27 6.27
CA ALA A 130 10.75 1.18 6.88
C ALA A 130 10.19 -0.19 6.47
N ILE A 131 11.07 -1.19 6.41
CA ILE A 131 10.75 -2.58 6.09
C ILE A 131 11.32 -3.48 7.19
N VAL A 132 10.55 -4.48 7.62
CA VAL A 132 11.00 -5.62 8.41
C VAL A 132 10.90 -6.85 7.53
N VAL A 133 11.84 -7.78 7.60
CA VAL A 133 11.83 -8.99 6.76
C VAL A 133 11.38 -10.20 7.58
N PHE A 134 10.50 -11.00 6.99
CA PHE A 134 10.16 -12.33 7.48
C PHE A 134 10.63 -13.38 6.48
N LEU A 135 11.70 -14.11 6.84
CA LEU A 135 12.20 -15.24 6.07
C LEU A 135 11.35 -16.46 6.43
N ASN A 136 10.39 -16.74 5.56
CA ASN A 136 9.35 -17.76 5.75
C ASN A 136 9.79 -19.14 5.23
N LYS A 137 9.06 -20.18 5.60
CA LYS A 137 9.30 -21.57 5.18
C LYS A 137 10.68 -22.10 5.58
N CYS A 138 11.25 -21.63 6.67
CA CYS A 138 12.53 -22.14 7.17
C CYS A 138 12.47 -23.62 7.58
N ASP A 139 11.28 -24.14 7.85
CA ASP A 139 11.01 -25.56 8.07
C ASP A 139 11.30 -26.46 6.85
N GLN A 140 11.43 -25.88 5.66
CA GLN A 140 11.74 -26.59 4.40
C GLN A 140 13.22 -26.55 4.04
N VAL A 141 14.05 -25.91 4.84
CA VAL A 141 15.48 -25.73 4.58
C VAL A 141 16.29 -26.34 5.73
N ASP A 142 16.93 -27.46 5.48
CA ASP A 142 17.73 -28.17 6.47
C ASP A 142 19.16 -27.62 6.61
N ASP A 143 19.63 -26.84 5.63
CA ASP A 143 20.98 -26.30 5.59
C ASP A 143 21.04 -24.88 6.15
N PRO A 144 21.69 -24.67 7.32
CA PRO A 144 21.85 -23.33 7.90
C PRO A 144 22.64 -22.38 7.02
N GLU A 145 23.64 -22.87 6.24
CA GLU A 145 24.44 -22.02 5.37
C GLU A 145 23.59 -21.41 4.24
N LEU A 146 22.59 -22.15 3.76
CA LEU A 146 21.64 -21.63 2.77
C LEU A 146 20.78 -20.50 3.34
N LEU A 147 20.35 -20.61 4.61
CA LEU A 147 19.59 -19.55 5.28
C LEU A 147 20.42 -18.27 5.43
N GLU A 148 21.72 -18.40 5.75
CA GLU A 148 22.63 -17.25 5.85
C GLU A 148 22.88 -16.60 4.48
N LEU A 149 23.02 -17.43 3.44
CA LEU A 149 23.21 -16.93 2.06
C LEU A 149 21.99 -16.12 1.59
N VAL A 150 20.78 -16.65 1.81
CA VAL A 150 19.53 -15.94 1.45
C VAL A 150 19.40 -14.65 2.26
N GLU A 151 19.75 -14.65 3.55
CA GLU A 151 19.75 -13.45 4.35
C GLU A 151 20.71 -12.38 3.77
N MET A 152 21.91 -12.76 3.39
CA MET A 152 22.89 -11.85 2.76
C MET A 152 22.33 -11.26 1.46
N GLU A 153 21.77 -12.11 0.59
CA GLU A 153 21.17 -11.64 -0.68
C GLU A 153 20.02 -10.64 -0.44
N VAL A 154 19.20 -10.87 0.57
CA VAL A 154 18.11 -9.95 0.96
C VAL A 154 18.66 -8.61 1.44
N ARG A 155 19.71 -8.61 2.28
CA ARG A 155 20.37 -7.38 2.76
C ARG A 155 20.97 -6.57 1.62
N GLU A 156 21.70 -7.22 0.71
CA GLU A 156 22.26 -6.58 -0.49
C GLU A 156 21.16 -5.98 -1.36
N LEU A 157 20.06 -6.72 -1.57
CA LEU A 157 18.94 -6.26 -2.37
C LEU A 157 18.27 -5.02 -1.76
N LEU A 158 18.03 -5.02 -0.45
CA LEU A 158 17.44 -3.88 0.27
C LEU A 158 18.35 -2.65 0.20
N SER A 159 19.66 -2.85 0.38
CA SER A 159 20.67 -1.78 0.27
C SER A 159 20.69 -1.18 -1.15
N LYS A 160 20.57 -2.01 -2.18
CA LYS A 160 20.49 -1.56 -3.58
C LYS A 160 19.31 -0.63 -3.82
N TYR A 161 18.17 -0.85 -3.14
CA TYR A 161 16.98 0.00 -3.22
C TYR A 161 16.92 1.08 -2.13
N GLU A 162 18.06 1.45 -1.57
CA GLU A 162 18.23 2.54 -0.59
C GLU A 162 17.47 2.33 0.72
N PHE A 163 17.22 1.10 1.13
CA PHE A 163 16.87 0.75 2.49
C PHE A 163 18.14 0.38 3.28
N PRO A 164 18.18 0.59 4.61
CA PRO A 164 19.38 0.28 5.42
C PRO A 164 19.51 -1.24 5.64
N GLY A 165 19.87 -1.99 4.58
CA GLY A 165 19.85 -3.46 4.54
C GLY A 165 20.59 -4.14 5.68
N ASP A 166 21.71 -3.55 6.16
CA ASP A 166 22.50 -4.11 7.26
C ASP A 166 21.78 -4.01 8.62
N ASP A 167 20.96 -2.97 8.83
CA ASP A 167 20.28 -2.68 10.10
C ASP A 167 18.85 -3.25 10.15
N ILE A 168 18.30 -3.73 9.02
CA ILE A 168 16.93 -4.23 8.94
C ILE A 168 16.79 -5.54 9.72
N PRO A 169 15.78 -5.65 10.64
CA PRO A 169 15.46 -6.91 11.29
C PRO A 169 15.03 -7.98 10.28
N ILE A 170 15.64 -9.15 10.34
CA ILE A 170 15.27 -10.34 9.55
C ILE A 170 14.91 -11.45 10.51
N ILE A 171 13.64 -11.80 10.56
CA ILE A 171 13.09 -12.84 11.41
C ILE A 171 12.93 -14.11 10.60
N LYS A 172 13.42 -15.23 11.10
CA LYS A 172 13.37 -16.56 10.46
C LYS A 172 12.27 -17.40 11.10
N GLY A 173 11.43 -18.05 10.28
CA GLY A 173 10.37 -18.90 10.83
C GLY A 173 9.51 -19.60 9.80
N SER A 174 8.43 -20.22 10.28
CA SER A 174 7.40 -20.84 9.47
C SER A 174 6.03 -20.29 9.85
N ALA A 175 5.46 -19.49 8.95
CA ALA A 175 4.10 -18.99 9.14
C ALA A 175 3.06 -20.11 9.16
N LEU A 176 3.31 -21.21 8.43
CA LEU A 176 2.41 -22.35 8.38
C LEU A 176 2.40 -23.09 9.72
N ASN A 177 3.56 -23.37 10.33
CA ASN A 177 3.65 -24.01 11.63
C ASN A 177 2.93 -23.17 12.68
N ALA A 178 3.17 -21.86 12.70
CA ALA A 178 2.46 -20.97 13.60
C ALA A 178 0.94 -20.95 13.34
N LEU A 179 0.50 -20.95 12.08
CA LEU A 179 -0.92 -20.98 11.75
C LEU A 179 -1.59 -22.30 12.15
N THR A 180 -0.92 -23.43 12.02
CA THR A 180 -1.46 -24.76 12.35
C THR A 180 -1.25 -25.16 13.81
N CYS A 181 -0.42 -24.43 14.57
CA CYS A 181 -0.16 -24.68 15.99
C CYS A 181 -1.46 -24.68 16.80
N GLU A 182 -1.69 -25.73 17.59
CA GLU A 182 -2.83 -25.86 18.51
C GLU A 182 -2.47 -25.51 19.97
N GLY A 183 -1.22 -25.11 20.19
CA GLY A 183 -0.70 -24.78 21.51
C GLY A 183 -1.17 -23.43 22.06
N GLY A 184 -0.73 -23.11 23.26
CA GLY A 184 -0.98 -21.81 23.90
C GLY A 184 -0.09 -20.71 23.35
N VAL A 185 -0.24 -19.49 23.88
CA VAL A 185 0.46 -18.28 23.41
C VAL A 185 1.99 -18.37 23.48
N ASP A 186 2.51 -19.20 24.39
CA ASP A 186 3.95 -19.41 24.62
C ASP A 186 4.50 -20.65 23.89
N ASP A 187 3.72 -21.27 23.00
CA ASP A 187 4.16 -22.39 22.21
C ASP A 187 5.34 -21.99 21.32
N PRO A 188 6.41 -22.82 21.20
CA PRO A 188 7.58 -22.55 20.38
C PRO A 188 7.27 -22.20 18.93
N ASP A 189 6.20 -22.76 18.35
CA ASP A 189 5.79 -22.48 16.98
C ASP A 189 5.36 -21.01 16.77
N TYR A 190 4.97 -20.31 17.84
CA TYR A 190 4.68 -18.87 17.80
C TYR A 190 5.89 -17.95 18.07
N ALA A 191 7.06 -18.51 18.40
CA ALA A 191 8.24 -17.69 18.76
C ALA A 191 8.62 -16.71 17.65
N CYS A 192 8.60 -17.16 16.38
CA CYS A 192 8.90 -16.31 15.22
C CYS A 192 7.85 -15.21 15.01
N ILE A 193 6.57 -15.46 15.31
CA ILE A 193 5.50 -14.44 15.21
C ILE A 193 5.68 -13.40 16.30
N LYS A 194 6.01 -13.80 17.53
CA LYS A 194 6.32 -12.89 18.62
C LYS A 194 7.50 -12.01 18.27
N GLU A 195 8.61 -12.59 17.84
CA GLU A 195 9.83 -11.87 17.45
C GLU A 195 9.55 -10.88 16.32
N LEU A 196 8.75 -11.29 15.31
CA LEU A 196 8.32 -10.40 14.23
C LEU A 196 7.54 -9.20 14.77
N MET A 197 6.57 -9.41 15.65
CA MET A 197 5.76 -8.32 16.19
C MET A 197 6.55 -7.40 17.10
N ASP A 198 7.50 -7.93 17.87
CA ASP A 198 8.45 -7.15 18.67
C ASP A 198 9.37 -6.29 17.77
N ALA A 199 9.83 -6.83 16.64
CA ALA A 199 10.60 -6.10 15.63
C ALA A 199 9.76 -5.02 14.95
N VAL A 200 8.52 -5.31 14.59
CA VAL A 200 7.58 -4.32 13.99
C VAL A 200 7.30 -3.18 14.98
N ASP A 201 7.04 -3.49 16.25
CA ASP A 201 6.79 -2.48 17.30
C ASP A 201 7.99 -1.55 17.52
N SER A 202 9.21 -2.08 17.45
CA SER A 202 10.44 -1.34 17.76
C SER A 202 11.06 -0.64 16.54
N TYR A 203 11.06 -1.28 15.37
CA TYR A 203 11.77 -0.81 14.19
C TYR A 203 10.93 0.10 13.28
N ILE A 204 9.62 -0.20 13.10
CA ILE A 204 8.75 0.65 12.28
C ILE A 204 8.49 1.96 13.03
N PRO A 205 8.80 3.14 12.44
CA PRO A 205 8.58 4.39 13.14
C PRO A 205 7.09 4.67 13.36
N THR A 206 6.75 5.33 14.47
CA THR A 206 5.41 5.89 14.62
C THR A 206 5.26 7.05 13.65
N PRO A 207 4.29 7.02 12.73
CA PRO A 207 4.20 8.02 11.69
C PRO A 207 3.77 9.39 12.24
N GLU A 208 4.38 10.45 11.72
CA GLU A 208 3.91 11.81 11.95
C GLU A 208 2.63 12.03 11.13
N ARG A 209 1.54 12.36 11.80
CA ARG A 209 0.24 12.60 11.16
C ARG A 209 0.09 14.07 10.77
N LYS A 210 -0.13 14.32 9.48
CA LYS A 210 -0.36 15.68 8.94
C LYS A 210 -1.82 16.12 9.18
N ALA A 211 -2.25 16.15 10.44
CA ALA A 211 -3.63 16.46 10.81
C ALA A 211 -4.02 17.94 10.59
N ASP A 212 -3.06 18.85 10.60
CA ASP A 212 -3.30 20.29 10.43
C ASP A 212 -3.55 20.72 8.97
N LEU A 213 -3.28 19.83 8.01
CA LEU A 213 -3.51 20.09 6.59
C LEU A 213 -5.00 19.90 6.22
N PRO A 214 -5.46 20.45 5.08
CA PRO A 214 -6.80 20.16 4.58
C PRO A 214 -7.02 18.67 4.36
N PHE A 215 -8.18 18.13 4.76
CA PHE A 215 -8.55 16.73 4.59
C PHE A 215 -8.37 16.27 3.14
N LEU A 216 -7.78 15.09 2.98
CA LEU A 216 -7.66 14.39 1.70
C LEU A 216 -7.61 12.88 1.95
N MET A 217 -8.43 12.14 1.21
CA MET A 217 -8.52 10.68 1.22
C MET A 217 -8.65 10.15 -0.21
N PRO A 218 -7.66 9.46 -0.75
CA PRO A 218 -7.80 8.71 -2.00
C PRO A 218 -8.88 7.62 -1.86
N VAL A 219 -9.71 7.47 -2.89
CA VAL A 219 -10.76 6.44 -2.93
C VAL A 219 -10.16 5.12 -3.43
N GLU A 220 -10.30 4.07 -2.64
CA GLU A 220 -9.79 2.73 -2.97
C GLU A 220 -10.89 1.82 -3.50
N ASP A 221 -12.04 1.86 -2.85
CA ASP A 221 -13.21 1.07 -3.25
C ASP A 221 -14.50 1.83 -2.95
N VAL A 222 -15.56 1.47 -3.68
CA VAL A 222 -16.88 2.07 -3.55
C VAL A 222 -17.95 1.00 -3.55
N PHE A 223 -18.76 0.99 -2.52
CA PHE A 223 -19.88 0.07 -2.42
C PHE A 223 -21.14 0.74 -1.86
N THR A 224 -22.27 0.10 -2.06
CA THR A 224 -23.57 0.58 -1.57
C THR A 224 -24.03 -0.26 -0.40
N ILE A 225 -24.46 0.39 0.68
CA ILE A 225 -25.15 -0.26 1.78
C ILE A 225 -26.65 -0.03 1.60
N THR A 226 -27.41 -1.11 1.43
CA THR A 226 -28.87 -1.05 1.24
C THR A 226 -29.53 -0.26 2.38
N GLY A 227 -30.28 0.77 2.03
CA GLY A 227 -31.00 1.65 2.97
C GLY A 227 -30.12 2.70 3.67
N ARG A 228 -28.79 2.75 3.40
CA ARG A 228 -27.87 3.75 3.98
C ARG A 228 -27.23 4.67 2.94
N GLY A 229 -26.87 4.15 1.77
CA GLY A 229 -26.25 4.92 0.68
C GLY A 229 -24.91 4.39 0.24
N THR A 230 -24.16 5.23 -0.46
CA THR A 230 -22.84 4.92 -1.02
C THR A 230 -21.76 5.18 0.00
N VAL A 231 -20.81 4.25 0.10
CA VAL A 231 -19.62 4.33 0.95
C VAL A 231 -18.39 4.33 0.07
N ALA A 232 -17.54 5.32 0.26
CA ALA A 232 -16.19 5.33 -0.29
C ALA A 232 -15.19 4.94 0.79
N THR A 233 -14.31 3.98 0.50
CA THR A 233 -13.24 3.56 1.42
C THR A 233 -11.92 4.11 1.00
N GLY A 234 -11.03 4.31 1.96
CA GLY A 234 -9.66 4.74 1.74
C GLY A 234 -8.94 5.09 3.04
N ARG A 235 -7.64 5.29 2.93
CA ARG A 235 -6.84 5.85 4.00
C ARG A 235 -6.87 7.37 3.94
N VAL A 236 -7.09 8.03 5.06
CA VAL A 236 -6.93 9.47 5.17
C VAL A 236 -5.44 9.83 5.03
N GLU A 237 -5.07 10.46 3.92
CA GLU A 237 -3.67 10.83 3.62
C GLU A 237 -3.21 11.99 4.50
N ARG A 238 -4.10 12.96 4.71
CA ARG A 238 -3.84 14.16 5.54
C ARG A 238 -5.13 14.79 6.06
N GLY A 239 -4.98 15.64 7.06
CA GLY A 239 -6.07 16.40 7.65
C GLY A 239 -6.99 15.59 8.53
N GLN A 240 -8.11 16.18 8.85
CA GLN A 240 -9.18 15.64 9.65
C GLN A 240 -10.52 15.94 9.01
N VAL A 241 -11.49 15.02 9.16
CA VAL A 241 -12.87 15.19 8.73
C VAL A 241 -13.84 14.71 9.81
N ASN A 242 -14.92 15.46 10.05
CA ASN A 242 -15.94 15.10 11.00
C ASN A 242 -17.21 14.60 10.29
N MET A 243 -18.00 13.84 11.00
CA MET A 243 -19.35 13.54 10.56
C MET A 243 -20.15 14.86 10.41
N GLY A 244 -20.76 15.06 9.24
CA GLY A 244 -21.47 16.29 8.88
C GLY A 244 -20.69 17.28 8.03
N ASP A 245 -19.38 17.08 7.87
CA ASP A 245 -18.55 17.94 7.04
C ASP A 245 -18.87 17.79 5.55
N LYS A 246 -18.77 18.93 4.83
CA LYS A 246 -18.81 18.96 3.36
C LYS A 246 -17.46 18.55 2.80
N VAL A 247 -17.48 17.70 1.78
CA VAL A 247 -16.32 17.28 1.02
C VAL A 247 -16.58 17.37 -0.47
N GLN A 248 -15.51 17.42 -1.25
CA GLN A 248 -15.56 17.32 -2.70
C GLN A 248 -14.96 16.01 -3.18
N ILE A 249 -15.54 15.45 -4.23
CA ILE A 249 -15.01 14.35 -5.03
C ILE A 249 -14.27 14.98 -6.19
N VAL A 250 -12.97 14.71 -6.32
CA VAL A 250 -12.07 15.33 -7.31
C VAL A 250 -11.32 14.25 -8.10
N GLY A 251 -11.16 14.47 -9.40
CA GLY A 251 -10.48 13.58 -10.33
C GLY A 251 -11.44 12.86 -11.27
N LEU A 252 -10.94 12.41 -12.41
CA LEU A 252 -11.65 11.76 -13.53
C LEU A 252 -12.71 12.63 -14.22
N MET A 253 -12.99 13.81 -13.70
CA MET A 253 -13.90 14.81 -14.28
C MET A 253 -13.35 16.22 -14.03
N ASP A 254 -13.73 17.15 -14.90
CA ASP A 254 -13.29 18.55 -14.83
C ASP A 254 -13.93 19.28 -13.64
N ASP A 255 -15.20 19.02 -13.36
CA ASP A 255 -15.96 19.68 -12.30
C ASP A 255 -16.03 18.82 -11.04
N PRO A 256 -15.45 19.26 -9.90
CA PRO A 256 -15.58 18.58 -8.62
C PRO A 256 -17.03 18.53 -8.15
N ARG A 257 -17.42 17.40 -7.55
CA ARG A 257 -18.77 17.18 -7.03
C ARG A 257 -18.79 17.30 -5.50
N GLU A 258 -19.68 18.13 -4.96
CA GLU A 258 -19.83 18.28 -3.51
C GLU A 258 -20.76 17.24 -2.92
N THR A 259 -20.42 16.78 -1.71
CA THR A 259 -21.27 15.93 -0.87
C THR A 259 -21.01 16.18 0.61
N THR A 260 -21.74 15.48 1.47
CA THR A 260 -21.59 15.54 2.92
C THR A 260 -21.32 14.14 3.46
N ILE A 261 -20.37 14.00 4.36
CA ILE A 261 -20.12 12.77 5.09
C ILE A 261 -21.18 12.60 6.18
N THR A 262 -21.99 11.55 6.10
CA THR A 262 -23.08 11.26 7.06
C THR A 262 -22.74 10.17 8.06
N GLY A 263 -21.62 9.47 7.88
CA GLY A 263 -21.13 8.46 8.78
C GLY A 263 -19.69 8.09 8.46
N ILE A 264 -18.94 7.76 9.48
CA ILE A 264 -17.55 7.31 9.37
C ILE A 264 -17.40 6.01 10.13
N GLU A 265 -16.80 5.00 9.50
CA GLU A 265 -16.58 3.70 10.12
C GLU A 265 -15.12 3.25 9.86
N MET A 266 -14.50 2.65 10.86
CA MET A 266 -13.21 1.96 10.74
C MET A 266 -13.35 0.58 11.39
N PHE A 267 -13.03 -0.49 10.67
CA PHE A 267 -13.16 -1.88 11.13
C PHE A 267 -14.54 -2.17 11.75
N ARG A 268 -15.63 -1.72 11.08
CA ARG A 268 -17.03 -1.86 11.50
C ARG A 268 -17.39 -1.12 12.81
N LYS A 269 -16.49 -0.30 13.36
CA LYS A 269 -16.72 0.56 14.52
C LYS A 269 -17.01 1.99 14.05
N LEU A 270 -17.91 2.70 14.77
CA LEU A 270 -18.28 4.08 14.43
C LEU A 270 -17.21 5.06 14.93
N LEU A 271 -16.94 6.08 14.10
CA LEU A 271 -16.11 7.23 14.49
C LEU A 271 -16.92 8.51 14.40
N ASP A 272 -16.65 9.47 15.30
CA ASP A 272 -17.18 10.83 15.22
C ASP A 272 -16.38 11.67 14.19
N TYR A 273 -15.09 11.40 14.08
CA TYR A 273 -14.16 12.02 13.16
C TYR A 273 -13.10 11.01 12.69
N ALA A 274 -12.51 11.30 11.54
CA ALA A 274 -11.33 10.59 11.05
C ALA A 274 -10.17 11.56 10.84
N GLU A 275 -8.96 11.09 11.05
CA GLU A 275 -7.73 11.87 10.91
C GLU A 275 -6.69 11.14 10.06
N ALA A 276 -5.66 11.89 9.66
CA ALA A 276 -4.56 11.33 8.86
C ALA A 276 -4.08 10.00 9.41
N GLY A 277 -4.02 8.99 8.54
CA GLY A 277 -3.64 7.61 8.84
C GLY A 277 -4.78 6.64 9.07
N ASP A 278 -6.01 7.10 9.32
CA ASP A 278 -7.15 6.20 9.50
C ASP A 278 -7.59 5.56 8.18
N ASN A 279 -7.87 4.26 8.22
CA ASN A 279 -8.52 3.55 7.09
C ASN A 279 -10.01 3.53 7.33
N ILE A 280 -10.75 4.31 6.57
CA ILE A 280 -12.17 4.53 6.84
C ILE A 280 -13.08 4.18 5.66
N GLY A 281 -14.34 3.89 5.99
CA GLY A 281 -15.47 3.98 5.09
C GLY A 281 -16.28 5.24 5.39
N ALA A 282 -16.30 6.15 4.44
CA ALA A 282 -17.08 7.39 4.51
C ALA A 282 -18.42 7.23 3.80
N LEU A 283 -19.52 7.36 4.53
CA LEU A 283 -20.87 7.32 4.00
C LEU A 283 -21.23 8.69 3.41
N LEU A 284 -21.53 8.73 2.11
CA LEU A 284 -21.75 9.95 1.34
C LEU A 284 -23.24 10.23 1.12
N ARG A 285 -23.67 11.48 1.32
CA ARG A 285 -25.07 11.88 1.15
C ARG A 285 -25.37 12.17 -0.33
N GLY A 286 -26.44 11.53 -0.85
CA GLY A 286 -26.97 11.87 -2.18
C GLY A 286 -26.02 11.55 -3.34
N ILE A 287 -25.10 10.63 -3.13
CA ILE A 287 -24.16 10.14 -4.14
C ILE A 287 -24.53 8.70 -4.48
N ASP A 288 -24.75 8.42 -5.74
CA ASP A 288 -24.90 7.05 -6.25
C ASP A 288 -23.54 6.40 -6.46
N LYS A 289 -23.46 5.06 -6.42
CA LYS A 289 -22.19 4.32 -6.66
C LYS A 289 -21.53 4.71 -7.98
N LYS A 290 -22.30 5.03 -9.02
CA LYS A 290 -21.81 5.45 -10.34
C LYS A 290 -21.21 6.87 -10.38
N ASP A 291 -21.43 7.66 -9.32
CA ASP A 291 -21.01 9.06 -9.23
C ASP A 291 -19.69 9.26 -8.48
N VAL A 292 -19.16 8.19 -7.92
CA VAL A 292 -17.85 8.14 -7.26
C VAL A 292 -17.15 6.83 -7.65
N GLU A 293 -15.88 6.94 -8.00
CA GLU A 293 -15.09 5.81 -8.48
C GLU A 293 -13.78 5.71 -7.72
N ARG A 294 -13.20 4.50 -7.69
CA ARG A 294 -11.78 4.34 -7.39
C ARG A 294 -11.01 5.30 -8.28
N ASP A 295 -9.85 5.76 -7.82
CA ASP A 295 -8.99 6.70 -8.54
C ASP A 295 -9.34 8.19 -8.37
N GLN A 296 -10.47 8.50 -7.75
CA GLN A 296 -10.80 9.85 -7.28
C GLN A 296 -10.29 10.10 -5.84
N VAL A 297 -10.38 11.34 -5.38
CA VAL A 297 -10.11 11.69 -3.99
C VAL A 297 -11.31 12.38 -3.35
N LEU A 298 -11.54 12.11 -2.05
CA LEU A 298 -12.37 12.94 -1.21
C LEU A 298 -11.49 13.98 -0.53
N CYS A 299 -11.87 15.24 -0.61
CA CYS A 299 -11.06 16.32 -0.03
C CYS A 299 -11.91 17.41 0.60
N LYS A 300 -11.29 18.27 1.42
CA LYS A 300 -11.91 19.51 1.86
C LYS A 300 -12.23 20.37 0.63
N PRO A 301 -13.41 21.03 0.56
CA PRO A 301 -13.77 21.84 -0.60
C PRO A 301 -12.69 22.85 -0.99
N ASN A 302 -12.38 22.89 -2.29
CA ASN A 302 -11.39 23.76 -2.92
C ASN A 302 -9.94 23.61 -2.40
N SER A 303 -9.58 22.46 -1.84
CA SER A 303 -8.22 22.21 -1.32
C SER A 303 -7.29 21.51 -2.32
N ILE A 304 -7.84 20.89 -3.34
CA ILE A 304 -7.11 20.28 -4.47
C ILE A 304 -7.98 20.39 -5.72
N HIS A 305 -7.35 20.45 -6.90
CA HIS A 305 -8.02 20.57 -8.18
C HIS A 305 -7.59 19.44 -9.12
N PRO A 306 -8.44 19.08 -10.10
CA PRO A 306 -8.06 18.16 -11.15
C PRO A 306 -7.17 18.86 -12.17
N HIS A 307 -6.11 18.18 -12.64
CA HIS A 307 -5.19 18.68 -13.65
C HIS A 307 -4.82 17.60 -14.64
N THR A 308 -4.54 18.00 -15.86
CA THR A 308 -4.04 17.11 -16.91
C THR A 308 -2.58 17.35 -17.24
N LYS A 309 -2.02 18.53 -16.91
CA LYS A 309 -0.66 18.92 -17.31
C LYS A 309 0.21 19.22 -16.11
N PHE A 310 1.37 18.61 -16.08
CA PHE A 310 2.35 18.88 -15.03
C PHE A 310 3.79 18.74 -15.54
N LYS A 311 4.74 19.27 -14.79
CA LYS A 311 6.15 19.00 -14.94
C LYS A 311 6.59 18.04 -13.84
N GLY A 312 7.25 16.95 -14.22
CA GLY A 312 7.79 15.95 -13.30
C GLY A 312 9.31 15.85 -13.43
N GLN A 313 9.99 15.67 -12.30
CA GLN A 313 11.36 15.20 -12.27
C GLN A 313 11.30 13.68 -12.20
N VAL A 314 11.91 12.99 -13.15
CA VAL A 314 11.78 11.54 -13.35
C VAL A 314 13.14 10.88 -13.43
N TYR A 315 13.29 9.82 -12.68
CA TYR A 315 14.38 8.85 -12.84
C TYR A 315 13.88 7.68 -13.68
N VAL A 316 14.58 7.38 -14.77
CA VAL A 316 14.27 6.27 -15.67
C VAL A 316 15.07 5.05 -15.25
N LEU A 317 14.38 3.99 -14.81
CA LEU A 317 15.01 2.78 -14.32
C LEU A 317 15.88 2.12 -15.40
N SER A 318 17.08 1.72 -15.01
CA SER A 318 18.00 0.97 -15.84
C SER A 318 17.53 -0.49 -16.04
N LYS A 319 18.13 -1.20 -16.99
CA LYS A 319 17.87 -2.63 -17.22
C LYS A 319 18.14 -3.47 -15.99
N ASP A 320 19.21 -3.17 -15.24
CA ASP A 320 19.62 -3.92 -14.04
C ASP A 320 18.69 -3.71 -12.86
N GLU A 321 17.89 -2.64 -12.91
CA GLU A 321 16.80 -2.34 -11.95
C GLU A 321 15.45 -2.90 -12.40
N GLY A 322 15.40 -3.68 -13.48
CA GLY A 322 14.18 -4.23 -14.05
C GLY A 322 13.42 -3.28 -14.99
N GLY A 323 14.00 -2.11 -15.27
CA GLY A 323 13.44 -1.09 -16.14
C GLY A 323 13.64 -1.36 -17.64
N ARG A 324 13.73 -0.28 -18.40
CA ARG A 324 13.94 -0.32 -19.86
C ARG A 324 15.38 -0.66 -20.20
N HIS A 325 15.58 -1.19 -21.41
CA HIS A 325 16.90 -1.39 -22.03
C HIS A 325 17.08 -0.56 -23.31
N THR A 326 16.04 0.19 -23.70
CA THR A 326 16.03 1.07 -24.87
C THR A 326 15.62 2.48 -24.46
N PRO A 327 16.16 3.52 -25.14
CA PRO A 327 15.71 4.88 -24.92
C PRO A 327 14.25 5.08 -25.34
N PHE A 328 13.65 6.16 -24.83
CA PHE A 328 12.40 6.65 -25.37
C PHE A 328 12.53 8.09 -25.88
N PHE A 329 11.60 8.49 -26.70
CA PHE A 329 11.60 9.76 -27.44
C PHE A 329 10.37 10.59 -27.05
N ASN A 330 10.28 11.82 -27.58
CA ASN A 330 9.09 12.64 -27.48
C ASN A 330 7.83 11.88 -27.93
N ASN A 331 6.70 12.19 -27.30
CA ASN A 331 5.41 11.54 -27.49
C ASN A 331 5.34 10.07 -26.99
N TYR A 332 6.26 9.67 -26.13
CA TYR A 332 6.16 8.40 -25.42
C TYR A 332 4.91 8.39 -24.53
N ARG A 333 4.16 7.27 -24.53
CA ARG A 333 2.83 7.17 -23.91
C ARG A 333 2.76 6.01 -22.92
N PRO A 334 3.40 6.12 -21.74
CA PRO A 334 3.27 5.12 -20.69
C PRO A 334 2.05 5.36 -19.80
N GLN A 335 1.86 4.46 -18.84
CA GLN A 335 0.91 4.65 -17.72
C GLN A 335 1.60 5.32 -16.54
N PHE A 336 0.92 6.28 -15.96
CA PHE A 336 1.33 7.00 -14.74
C PHE A 336 0.46 6.53 -13.57
N TYR A 337 1.09 6.16 -12.48
CA TYR A 337 0.44 5.70 -11.26
C TYR A 337 0.60 6.75 -10.16
N PHE A 338 -0.52 7.33 -9.75
CA PHE A 338 -0.62 8.29 -8.66
C PHE A 338 -1.56 7.76 -7.60
N ARG A 339 -1.16 7.67 -6.34
CA ARG A 339 -2.04 7.16 -5.27
C ARG A 339 -2.72 5.85 -5.69
N THR A 340 -4.05 5.89 -5.86
CA THR A 340 -4.88 4.76 -6.32
C THR A 340 -5.11 4.73 -7.82
N THR A 341 -4.73 5.81 -8.53
CA THR A 341 -5.05 6.07 -9.95
C THR A 341 -3.96 5.59 -10.89
N ASP A 342 -4.34 5.00 -12.01
CA ASP A 342 -3.48 4.83 -13.18
C ASP A 342 -4.09 5.53 -14.40
N VAL A 343 -3.28 6.30 -15.09
CA VAL A 343 -3.71 7.09 -16.25
C VAL A 343 -2.62 7.14 -17.31
N THR A 344 -3.01 7.04 -18.58
CA THR A 344 -2.07 7.22 -19.68
C THR A 344 -1.71 8.69 -19.82
N GLY A 345 -0.43 8.96 -20.02
CA GLY A 345 0.07 10.32 -20.28
C GLY A 345 1.05 10.36 -21.44
N VAL A 346 1.18 11.53 -22.06
CA VAL A 346 2.13 11.81 -23.13
C VAL A 346 3.31 12.59 -22.56
N ILE A 347 4.53 12.09 -22.77
CA ILE A 347 5.76 12.74 -22.32
C ILE A 347 6.30 13.67 -23.41
N THR A 348 6.66 14.88 -23.01
CA THR A 348 7.42 15.82 -23.82
C THR A 348 8.74 16.11 -23.11
N LEU A 349 9.86 15.78 -23.75
CA LEU A 349 11.22 16.01 -23.24
C LEU A 349 11.59 17.52 -23.32
N PRO A 350 12.53 17.99 -22.51
CA PRO A 350 13.03 19.37 -22.59
C PRO A 350 13.59 19.72 -23.96
N GLU A 351 13.55 21.01 -24.31
CA GLU A 351 14.17 21.52 -25.54
C GLU A 351 15.64 21.11 -25.62
N GLY A 352 16.06 20.60 -26.77
CA GLY A 352 17.42 20.11 -27.00
C GLY A 352 17.66 18.66 -26.56
N THR A 353 16.68 18.00 -25.93
CA THR A 353 16.77 16.58 -25.56
C THR A 353 16.01 15.74 -26.60
N GLU A 354 16.72 14.97 -27.42
CA GLU A 354 16.10 14.12 -28.45
C GLU A 354 15.55 12.81 -27.88
N MET A 355 16.24 12.24 -26.88
CA MET A 355 15.90 10.96 -26.25
C MET A 355 16.26 10.97 -24.76
N CYS A 356 15.64 10.06 -24.02
CA CYS A 356 15.95 9.76 -22.63
C CYS A 356 16.42 8.31 -22.51
N MET A 357 17.58 8.11 -21.88
CA MET A 357 18.19 6.80 -21.70
C MET A 357 17.77 6.16 -20.36
N PRO A 358 17.75 4.82 -20.27
CA PRO A 358 17.68 4.14 -18.99
C PRO A 358 18.85 4.60 -18.07
N GLY A 359 18.53 4.96 -16.82
CA GLY A 359 19.47 5.53 -15.85
C GLY A 359 19.49 7.06 -15.79
N ASP A 360 18.83 7.75 -16.73
CA ASP A 360 18.76 9.20 -16.74
C ASP A 360 17.81 9.76 -15.66
N ASN A 361 18.17 10.94 -15.17
CA ASN A 361 17.28 11.77 -14.33
C ASN A 361 16.94 13.04 -15.13
N VAL A 362 15.66 13.19 -15.49
CA VAL A 362 15.21 14.20 -16.45
C VAL A 362 13.94 14.89 -15.97
N ASP A 363 13.93 16.21 -16.11
CA ASP A 363 12.69 17.01 -15.97
C ASP A 363 11.88 16.89 -17.27
N MET A 364 10.65 16.44 -17.19
CA MET A 364 9.79 16.29 -18.38
C MET A 364 8.41 16.89 -18.18
N ASN A 365 7.79 17.32 -19.27
CA ASN A 365 6.40 17.71 -19.26
C ASN A 365 5.52 16.51 -19.57
N VAL A 366 4.42 16.38 -18.86
CA VAL A 366 3.46 15.29 -19.02
C VAL A 366 2.07 15.86 -19.24
N GLU A 367 1.37 15.32 -20.22
CA GLU A 367 -0.04 15.59 -20.48
C GLU A 367 -0.84 14.29 -20.35
N LEU A 368 -1.70 14.22 -19.32
CA LEU A 368 -2.55 13.07 -19.02
C LEU A 368 -3.80 13.10 -19.90
N ILE A 369 -4.31 11.92 -20.26
CA ILE A 369 -5.54 11.80 -21.06
C ILE A 369 -6.82 12.09 -20.25
N THR A 370 -6.74 12.07 -18.92
CA THR A 370 -7.86 12.28 -17.99
C THR A 370 -7.38 13.18 -16.86
N PRO A 371 -8.19 14.15 -16.41
CA PRO A 371 -7.83 15.00 -15.27
C PRO A 371 -7.82 14.20 -13.97
N ILE A 372 -6.78 14.35 -13.19
CA ILE A 372 -6.63 13.70 -11.87
C ILE A 372 -6.26 14.71 -10.81
N ALA A 373 -6.54 14.37 -9.55
CA ALA A 373 -6.17 15.18 -8.39
C ALA A 373 -4.66 15.10 -8.12
N ILE A 374 -3.89 16.03 -8.68
CA ILE A 374 -2.45 16.14 -8.49
C ILE A 374 -2.05 17.45 -7.83
N GLU A 375 -0.93 17.42 -7.14
CA GLU A 375 -0.34 18.57 -6.48
C GLU A 375 1.19 18.50 -6.52
N LYS A 376 1.83 19.62 -6.31
CA LYS A 376 3.30 19.69 -6.25
C LYS A 376 3.83 18.84 -5.09
N GLY A 377 4.88 18.05 -5.37
CA GLY A 377 5.49 17.12 -4.42
C GLY A 377 4.86 15.71 -4.44
N LEU A 378 3.79 15.49 -5.21
CA LEU A 378 3.19 14.17 -5.33
C LEU A 378 4.12 13.24 -6.12
N ARG A 379 4.40 12.06 -5.57
CA ARG A 379 5.20 11.01 -6.23
C ARG A 379 4.34 10.21 -7.19
N PHE A 380 4.98 9.68 -8.22
CA PHE A 380 4.34 8.78 -9.19
C PHE A 380 5.31 7.74 -9.72
N ALA A 381 4.76 6.62 -10.18
CA ALA A 381 5.48 5.61 -10.93
C ALA A 381 5.07 5.65 -12.41
N ILE A 382 6.01 5.30 -13.30
CA ILE A 382 5.77 5.15 -14.74
C ILE A 382 5.88 3.68 -15.08
N ARG A 383 4.86 3.14 -15.77
CA ARG A 383 4.81 1.73 -16.15
C ARG A 383 4.54 1.54 -17.64
N GLU A 384 5.12 0.49 -18.20
CA GLU A 384 4.94 0.05 -19.57
C GLU A 384 4.97 -1.48 -19.66
N GLY A 385 4.00 -2.08 -20.32
CA GLY A 385 3.98 -3.54 -20.56
C GLY A 385 4.08 -4.38 -19.28
N GLY A 386 3.45 -3.94 -18.19
CA GLY A 386 3.45 -4.63 -16.91
C GLY A 386 4.71 -4.42 -16.06
N ARG A 387 5.65 -3.54 -16.46
CA ARG A 387 6.90 -3.25 -15.74
C ARG A 387 6.95 -1.80 -15.30
N THR A 388 7.55 -1.54 -14.16
CA THR A 388 7.92 -0.18 -13.74
C THR A 388 9.16 0.24 -14.51
N VAL A 389 9.07 1.35 -15.23
CA VAL A 389 10.15 1.87 -16.09
C VAL A 389 10.71 3.20 -15.62
N GLY A 390 10.08 3.82 -14.63
CA GLY A 390 10.56 5.03 -14.03
C GLY A 390 9.75 5.44 -12.81
N SER A 391 10.28 6.39 -12.09
CA SER A 391 9.60 7.03 -10.96
C SER A 391 9.91 8.52 -10.94
N GLY A 392 8.99 9.31 -10.39
CA GLY A 392 9.18 10.73 -10.35
C GLY A 392 8.37 11.45 -9.29
N VAL A 393 8.57 12.74 -9.25
CA VAL A 393 7.84 13.67 -8.39
C VAL A 393 7.31 14.83 -9.22
N VAL A 394 6.10 15.27 -8.95
CA VAL A 394 5.51 16.47 -9.56
C VAL A 394 6.22 17.71 -9.01
N ILE A 395 6.92 18.44 -9.87
CA ILE A 395 7.65 19.66 -9.46
C ILE A 395 6.88 20.92 -9.77
N ASP A 396 5.96 20.88 -10.73
CA ASP A 396 5.12 22.02 -11.10
C ASP A 396 3.83 21.56 -11.78
N ILE A 397 2.74 22.31 -11.57
CA ILE A 397 1.46 22.08 -12.23
C ILE A 397 1.34 23.06 -13.38
N LYS A 398 0.99 22.55 -14.55
CA LYS A 398 0.65 23.37 -15.73
C LYS A 398 -0.81 23.17 -16.02
N GLU A 399 -1.49 24.21 -16.40
CA GLU A 399 -2.93 24.17 -16.74
C GLU A 399 -3.25 23.22 -17.90
#